data_97d17bfda878176b88be6260e3d3dbfa
#
_entry.id   97d17bfda878176b88be6260e3d3dbfa
#
_cell.length_a   1.000
_cell.length_b   1.000
_cell.length_c   1.000
_cell.angle_alpha   90.00
_cell.angle_beta   90.00
_cell.angle_gamma   90.00
#
_symmetry.space_group_name_H-M   'P 1'
#
loop_
_entity.id
_entity.type
_entity.pdbx_description
1 polymer ?
#
loop_
_entity_poly.entity_id
_entity_poly.type
_entity_poly.pdbx_seq_one_letter_code
_entity_poly.pdbx_strand_id
1 'polypeptide(L)'
;MTTNPTTKDHRHFIDIFAPGTARGKTLTAKAIQAHCRAAGLEPIVFRFESAAAAGKCPNGEVFINSDKLVDALPDPGGAISILDPIAKAITDSKGTLVILDWAGGQSAMRGDWYVASTFDSLVAEKGFVGWSFVVTTNQAASMIQAAAALDETAKVAQRLRRVLVLNCLHGGFDEFPPGSAEAKAYADALVPQAAKCAARLTLPLIARHGWEPFSAAGLSILDVLNLPVGELAEITGLSLMLAATCRTSVAAWWAEVEPQLERLLPVK
;
A
#
# COMPACT_ATOMS: atom_id res chain seq x y z
N MET A 1 38.12 17.06 -14.53
CA MET A 1 36.83 16.57 -15.06
C MET A 1 36.11 15.89 -13.92
N THR A 2 35.25 16.62 -13.25
CA THR A 2 34.42 16.13 -12.16
C THR A 2 33.18 15.45 -12.79
N THR A 3 33.18 14.12 -12.76
CA THR A 3 32.01 13.33 -13.14
C THR A 3 30.89 13.63 -12.13
N ASN A 4 29.84 14.34 -12.59
CA ASN A 4 28.58 14.43 -11.87
C ASN A 4 28.13 13.02 -11.47
N PRO A 5 27.70 12.78 -10.22
CA PRO A 5 27.08 11.54 -9.86
C PRO A 5 25.79 11.42 -10.68
N THR A 6 25.78 10.48 -11.62
CA THR A 6 24.58 10.07 -12.33
C THR A 6 23.47 9.84 -11.33
N THR A 7 22.33 10.52 -11.52
CA THR A 7 21.05 10.24 -10.86
C THR A 7 20.84 8.73 -10.92
N LYS A 8 21.00 8.04 -9.78
CA LYS A 8 20.66 6.64 -9.67
C LYS A 8 19.15 6.56 -9.93
N ASP A 9 18.76 5.95 -11.03
CA ASP A 9 17.38 5.54 -11.27
C ASP A 9 16.93 4.73 -10.05
N HIS A 10 16.18 5.37 -9.15
CA HIS A 10 15.68 4.72 -7.96
C HIS A 10 14.47 3.88 -8.35
N ARG A 11 14.74 2.62 -8.68
CA ARG A 11 13.67 1.64 -8.90
C ARG A 11 13.12 1.19 -7.55
N HIS A 12 11.81 1.26 -7.38
CA HIS A 12 11.16 0.84 -6.14
C HIS A 12 10.22 -0.35 -6.39
N PHE A 13 10.33 -1.35 -5.55
CA PHE A 13 9.35 -2.42 -5.41
C PHE A 13 8.62 -2.25 -4.08
N ILE A 14 7.31 -2.19 -4.12
CA ILE A 14 6.46 -1.91 -2.96
C ILE A 14 5.44 -3.02 -2.79
N ASP A 15 5.47 -3.66 -1.66
CA ASP A 15 4.64 -4.76 -1.25
C ASP A 15 3.75 -4.28 -0.09
N ILE A 16 2.43 -4.19 -0.32
CA ILE A 16 1.47 -3.62 0.63
C ILE A 16 0.50 -4.69 1.08
N PHE A 17 0.47 -4.98 2.37
CA PHE A 17 -0.43 -5.96 2.91
C PHE A 17 -0.90 -5.64 4.34
N ALA A 18 -1.91 -6.35 4.79
CA ALA A 18 -2.36 -6.37 6.17
C ALA A 18 -2.92 -7.76 6.48
N PRO A 19 -2.75 -8.29 7.69
CA PRO A 19 -3.30 -9.58 8.07
C PRO A 19 -4.83 -9.69 8.02
N GLY A 20 -5.52 -8.53 8.04
CA GLY A 20 -6.98 -8.46 7.96
C GLY A 20 -7.49 -7.63 6.79
N THR A 21 -8.83 -7.68 6.62
CA THR A 21 -9.55 -6.87 5.64
C THR A 21 -9.83 -5.45 6.17
N ALA A 22 -10.21 -4.52 5.28
CA ALA A 22 -10.63 -3.15 5.61
C ALA A 22 -9.63 -2.34 6.47
N ARG A 23 -8.32 -2.60 6.33
CA ARG A 23 -7.26 -1.93 7.12
C ARG A 23 -6.65 -0.72 6.42
N GLY A 24 -7.03 -0.42 5.17
CA GLY A 24 -6.54 0.72 4.40
C GLY A 24 -5.39 0.39 3.44
N LYS A 25 -5.17 -0.87 3.09
CA LYS A 25 -4.16 -1.28 2.08
C LYS A 25 -4.31 -0.54 0.77
N THR A 26 -5.48 -0.62 0.17
CA THR A 26 -5.77 0.04 -1.11
C THR A 26 -5.67 1.56 -1.02
N LEU A 27 -6.01 2.17 0.12
CA LEU A 27 -5.78 3.61 0.34
C LEU A 27 -4.28 3.92 0.38
N THR A 28 -3.49 3.07 1.04
CA THR A 28 -2.01 3.18 1.05
C THR A 28 -1.45 3.06 -0.37
N ALA A 29 -1.91 2.07 -1.16
CA ALA A 29 -1.50 1.89 -2.55
C ALA A 29 -1.85 3.12 -3.40
N LYS A 30 -3.07 3.65 -3.28
CA LYS A 30 -3.50 4.87 -3.98
C LYS A 30 -2.70 6.11 -3.58
N ALA A 31 -2.32 6.25 -2.31
CA ALA A 31 -1.47 7.34 -1.85
C ALA A 31 -0.08 7.27 -2.49
N ILE A 32 0.53 6.09 -2.51
CA ILE A 32 1.84 5.89 -3.14
C ILE A 32 1.76 6.11 -4.66
N GLN A 33 0.71 5.62 -5.32
CA GLN A 33 0.47 5.88 -6.75
C GLN A 33 0.37 7.40 -7.02
N ALA A 34 -0.41 8.12 -6.22
CA ALA A 34 -0.57 9.57 -6.37
C ALA A 34 0.75 10.30 -6.20
N HIS A 35 1.54 9.94 -5.19
CA HIS A 35 2.88 10.53 -4.96
C HIS A 35 3.79 10.31 -6.18
N CYS A 36 3.84 9.11 -6.72
CA CYS A 36 4.68 8.79 -7.87
C CYS A 36 4.20 9.50 -9.15
N ARG A 37 2.89 9.51 -9.41
CA ARG A 37 2.32 10.22 -10.56
C ARG A 37 2.53 11.73 -10.49
N ALA A 38 2.47 12.33 -9.31
CA ALA A 38 2.79 13.74 -9.12
C ALA A 38 4.25 14.06 -9.49
N ALA A 39 5.16 13.08 -9.39
CA ALA A 39 6.54 13.16 -9.84
C ALA A 39 6.75 12.74 -11.31
N GLY A 40 5.68 12.46 -12.07
CA GLY A 40 5.73 12.06 -13.48
C GLY A 40 6.09 10.59 -13.70
N LEU A 41 6.01 9.75 -12.67
CA LEU A 41 6.26 8.31 -12.75
C LEU A 41 4.94 7.53 -12.86
N GLU A 42 4.86 6.57 -13.80
CA GLU A 42 3.72 5.66 -13.89
C GLU A 42 4.07 4.32 -13.23
N PRO A 43 3.47 4.02 -12.06
CA PRO A 43 3.67 2.76 -11.37
C PRO A 43 2.93 1.61 -12.08
N ILE A 44 3.55 0.43 -12.10
CA ILE A 44 2.86 -0.81 -12.44
C ILE A 44 2.25 -1.36 -11.15
N VAL A 45 0.92 -1.48 -11.11
CA VAL A 45 0.19 -1.92 -9.92
C VAL A 45 -0.41 -3.29 -10.17
N PHE A 46 -0.05 -4.24 -9.33
CA PHE A 46 -0.67 -5.56 -9.27
C PHE A 46 -1.66 -5.59 -8.11
N ARG A 47 -2.92 -5.77 -8.44
CA ARG A 47 -3.99 -5.82 -7.47
C ARG A 47 -4.49 -7.25 -7.30
N PHE A 48 -4.40 -7.76 -6.09
CA PHE A 48 -4.89 -9.07 -5.72
C PHE A 48 -6.33 -8.95 -5.23
N GLU A 49 -7.26 -9.56 -5.94
CA GLU A 49 -8.68 -9.54 -5.59
C GLU A 49 -9.36 -10.86 -5.99
N SER A 50 -10.52 -11.15 -5.41
CA SER A 50 -11.33 -12.27 -5.84
C SER A 50 -11.90 -12.04 -7.25
N ALA A 51 -12.27 -13.13 -7.92
CA ALA A 51 -12.88 -13.04 -9.25
C ALA A 51 -14.14 -12.15 -9.28
N ALA A 52 -14.91 -12.14 -8.20
CA ALA A 52 -16.10 -11.29 -8.06
C ALA A 52 -15.78 -9.77 -8.01
N ALA A 53 -14.57 -9.40 -7.63
CA ALA A 53 -14.10 -8.03 -7.58
C ALA A 53 -13.34 -7.57 -8.83
N ALA A 54 -13.04 -8.47 -9.77
CA ALA A 54 -12.23 -8.20 -10.96
C ALA A 54 -12.75 -7.04 -11.82
N GLY A 55 -14.08 -6.92 -11.96
CA GLY A 55 -14.70 -5.85 -12.74
C GLY A 55 -14.59 -4.45 -12.10
N LYS A 56 -14.02 -4.33 -10.90
CA LYS A 56 -13.80 -3.08 -10.18
C LYS A 56 -12.34 -2.62 -10.23
N CYS A 57 -11.49 -3.31 -11.00
CA CYS A 57 -10.09 -2.94 -11.12
C CYS A 57 -9.98 -1.67 -11.98
N PRO A 58 -9.39 -0.57 -11.48
CA PRO A 58 -9.21 0.65 -12.25
C PRO A 58 -8.35 0.42 -13.49
N ASN A 59 -8.58 1.20 -14.53
CA ASN A 59 -7.77 1.16 -15.74
C ASN A 59 -6.28 1.39 -15.41
N GLY A 60 -5.42 0.52 -15.96
CA GLY A 60 -3.96 0.60 -15.76
C GLY A 60 -3.43 -0.24 -14.59
N GLU A 61 -4.30 -0.89 -13.80
CA GLU A 61 -3.88 -1.89 -12.82
C GLU A 61 -3.93 -3.30 -13.42
N VAL A 62 -2.99 -4.16 -13.03
CA VAL A 62 -2.95 -5.57 -13.43
C VAL A 62 -3.66 -6.40 -12.37
N PHE A 63 -4.74 -7.05 -12.77
CA PHE A 63 -5.51 -7.90 -11.88
C PHE A 63 -4.84 -9.27 -11.70
N ILE A 64 -4.63 -9.67 -10.45
CA ILE A 64 -4.24 -11.03 -10.06
C ILE A 64 -5.42 -11.69 -9.34
N ASN A 65 -5.91 -12.78 -9.91
CA ASN A 65 -7.02 -13.52 -9.29
C ASN A 65 -6.53 -14.28 -8.05
N SER A 66 -6.92 -13.81 -6.88
CA SER A 66 -6.54 -14.38 -5.59
C SER A 66 -7.15 -15.76 -5.35
N ASP A 67 -8.33 -16.04 -5.90
CA ASP A 67 -8.98 -17.35 -5.73
C ASP A 67 -8.16 -18.43 -6.45
N LYS A 68 -7.73 -18.15 -7.70
CA LYS A 68 -6.84 -19.05 -8.45
C LYS A 68 -5.50 -19.25 -7.76
N LEU A 69 -4.98 -18.22 -7.10
CA LEU A 69 -3.72 -18.31 -6.38
C LEU A 69 -3.86 -19.23 -5.15
N VAL A 70 -4.97 -19.15 -4.42
CA VAL A 70 -5.28 -20.07 -3.30
C VAL A 70 -5.41 -21.51 -3.79
N ASP A 71 -6.11 -21.74 -4.89
CA ASP A 71 -6.28 -23.06 -5.48
C ASP A 71 -4.95 -23.67 -5.96
N ALA A 72 -4.00 -22.83 -6.37
CA ALA A 72 -2.69 -23.25 -6.86
C ALA A 72 -1.66 -23.48 -5.73
N LEU A 73 -1.93 -23.09 -4.49
CA LEU A 73 -0.98 -23.25 -3.37
C LEU A 73 -0.45 -24.68 -3.17
N PRO A 74 -1.24 -25.75 -3.35
CA PRO A 74 -0.73 -27.10 -3.26
C PRO A 74 0.32 -27.47 -4.33
N ASP A 75 0.34 -26.71 -5.43
CA ASP A 75 1.34 -26.82 -6.51
C ASP A 75 2.20 -25.54 -6.58
N PRO A 76 3.42 -25.57 -6.03
CA PRO A 76 4.30 -24.40 -6.07
C PRO A 76 4.56 -23.86 -7.50
N GLY A 77 4.60 -24.74 -8.50
CA GLY A 77 4.77 -24.35 -9.90
C GLY A 77 3.57 -23.57 -10.42
N GLY A 78 2.35 -24.00 -10.09
CA GLY A 78 1.11 -23.30 -10.43
C GLY A 78 1.01 -21.93 -9.78
N ALA A 79 1.33 -21.81 -8.50
CA ALA A 79 1.34 -20.55 -7.78
C ALA A 79 2.38 -19.57 -8.36
N ILE A 80 3.59 -20.03 -8.65
CA ILE A 80 4.64 -19.22 -9.28
C ILE A 80 4.18 -18.73 -10.65
N SER A 81 3.57 -19.57 -11.48
CA SER A 81 3.07 -19.20 -12.82
C SER A 81 2.03 -18.07 -12.77
N ILE A 82 1.14 -18.05 -11.76
CA ILE A 82 0.17 -16.94 -11.60
C ILE A 82 0.87 -15.61 -11.26
N LEU A 83 2.03 -15.68 -10.62
CA LEU A 83 2.81 -14.51 -10.19
C LEU A 83 3.92 -14.12 -11.18
N ASP A 84 4.15 -14.90 -12.25
CA ASP A 84 5.09 -14.59 -13.33
C ASP A 84 4.95 -13.16 -13.91
N PRO A 85 3.75 -12.59 -14.08
CA PRO A 85 3.62 -11.20 -14.55
C PRO A 85 4.36 -10.19 -13.66
N ILE A 86 4.45 -10.45 -12.34
CA ILE A 86 5.19 -9.60 -11.39
C ILE A 86 6.69 -9.74 -11.63
N ALA A 87 7.19 -10.98 -11.74
CA ALA A 87 8.59 -11.24 -12.03
C ALA A 87 9.00 -10.63 -13.36
N LYS A 88 8.13 -10.71 -14.38
CA LYS A 88 8.33 -10.08 -15.69
C LYS A 88 8.38 -8.55 -15.58
N ALA A 89 7.48 -7.93 -14.83
CA ALA A 89 7.51 -6.49 -14.62
C ALA A 89 8.82 -6.02 -13.97
N ILE A 90 9.37 -6.78 -13.02
CA ILE A 90 10.67 -6.51 -12.39
C ILE A 90 11.83 -6.73 -13.38
N THR A 91 11.74 -7.74 -14.25
CA THR A 91 12.81 -8.12 -15.16
C THR A 91 12.87 -7.26 -16.41
N ASP A 92 11.72 -7.01 -17.03
CA ASP A 92 11.60 -6.39 -18.34
C ASP A 92 11.38 -4.87 -18.25
N SER A 93 10.98 -4.38 -17.06
CA SER A 93 10.56 -3.00 -16.96
C SER A 93 11.73 -2.04 -17.06
N LYS A 94 11.64 -1.13 -18.02
CA LYS A 94 12.30 0.17 -17.96
C LYS A 94 11.62 1.06 -16.90
N GLY A 95 10.59 0.52 -16.22
CA GLY A 95 9.78 1.19 -15.23
C GLY A 95 10.49 1.29 -13.89
N THR A 96 10.13 2.31 -13.16
CA THR A 96 10.78 2.73 -11.94
C THR A 96 10.09 2.25 -10.70
N LEU A 97 8.81 1.78 -10.80
CA LEU A 97 8.01 1.42 -9.64
C LEU A 97 7.04 0.27 -9.91
N VAL A 98 7.10 -0.74 -9.07
CA VAL A 98 6.13 -1.86 -9.03
C VAL A 98 5.46 -1.90 -7.67
N ILE A 99 4.14 -1.92 -7.64
CA ILE A 99 3.33 -1.97 -6.42
C ILE A 99 2.51 -3.25 -6.40
N LEU A 100 2.53 -3.98 -5.28
CA LEU A 100 1.65 -5.09 -4.98
C LEU A 100 0.63 -4.66 -3.92
N ASP A 101 -0.66 -4.67 -4.24
CA ASP A 101 -1.77 -4.44 -3.30
C ASP A 101 -2.46 -5.78 -3.02
N TRP A 102 -2.06 -6.44 -1.93
CA TRP A 102 -2.57 -7.75 -1.54
C TRP A 102 -3.98 -7.67 -0.98
N ALA A 103 -4.83 -8.62 -1.38
CA ALA A 103 -6.16 -8.76 -0.78
C ALA A 103 -6.09 -9.08 0.73
N GLY A 104 -7.18 -8.80 1.44
CA GLY A 104 -7.28 -9.13 2.87
C GLY A 104 -7.22 -10.64 3.11
N GLY A 105 -6.49 -11.05 4.15
CA GLY A 105 -6.39 -12.46 4.54
C GLY A 105 -5.33 -13.27 3.78
N GLN A 106 -4.58 -12.67 2.86
CA GLN A 106 -3.57 -13.38 2.05
C GLN A 106 -2.14 -13.32 2.61
N SER A 107 -1.97 -12.95 3.86
CA SER A 107 -0.64 -12.78 4.47
C SER A 107 0.18 -14.07 4.49
N ALA A 108 -0.45 -15.21 4.81
CA ALA A 108 0.24 -16.51 4.82
C ALA A 108 0.72 -16.89 3.42
N MET A 109 -0.16 -16.83 2.42
CA MET A 109 0.16 -17.11 1.04
C MET A 109 1.29 -16.22 0.50
N ARG A 110 1.28 -14.92 0.86
CA ARG A 110 2.37 -14.00 0.56
C ARG A 110 3.70 -14.50 1.15
N GLY A 111 3.68 -14.91 2.43
CA GLY A 111 4.86 -15.45 3.11
C GLY A 111 5.41 -16.70 2.40
N ASP A 112 4.55 -17.65 2.09
CA ASP A 112 4.90 -18.89 1.38
C ASP A 112 5.50 -18.60 0.00
N TRP A 113 4.93 -17.62 -0.74
CA TRP A 113 5.47 -17.20 -2.02
C TRP A 113 6.89 -16.62 -1.90
N TYR A 114 7.16 -15.75 -0.94
CA TYR A 114 8.50 -15.22 -0.73
C TYR A 114 9.51 -16.32 -0.42
N VAL A 115 9.14 -17.29 0.41
CA VAL A 115 9.99 -18.43 0.75
C VAL A 115 10.25 -19.31 -0.49
N ALA A 116 9.21 -19.64 -1.23
CA ALA A 116 9.32 -20.54 -2.39
C ALA A 116 10.08 -19.90 -3.57
N SER A 117 9.88 -18.61 -3.82
CA SER A 117 10.43 -17.92 -5.00
C SER A 117 11.73 -17.18 -4.74
N THR A 118 12.11 -16.93 -3.48
CA THR A 118 13.19 -16.01 -3.09
C THR A 118 13.08 -14.66 -3.80
N PHE A 119 11.85 -14.16 -3.95
CA PHE A 119 11.52 -13.04 -4.80
C PHE A 119 12.17 -11.71 -4.35
N ASP A 120 12.36 -11.54 -3.05
CA ASP A 120 13.09 -10.40 -2.50
C ASP A 120 14.56 -10.34 -2.98
N SER A 121 15.18 -11.49 -3.24
CA SER A 121 16.51 -11.58 -3.85
C SER A 121 16.49 -11.14 -5.31
N LEU A 122 15.49 -11.58 -6.10
CA LEU A 122 15.30 -11.12 -7.47
C LEU A 122 15.10 -9.60 -7.53
N VAL A 123 14.27 -9.03 -6.66
CA VAL A 123 14.05 -7.58 -6.54
C VAL A 123 15.38 -6.84 -6.34
N ALA A 124 16.22 -7.32 -5.40
CA ALA A 124 17.52 -6.72 -5.11
C ALA A 124 18.53 -6.88 -6.27
N GLU A 125 18.58 -8.05 -6.92
CA GLU A 125 19.47 -8.34 -8.07
C GLU A 125 19.14 -7.45 -9.27
N LYS A 126 17.87 -7.12 -9.47
CA LYS A 126 17.43 -6.22 -10.54
C LYS A 126 17.59 -4.73 -10.18
N GLY A 127 18.19 -4.42 -9.05
CA GLY A 127 18.51 -3.06 -8.62
C GLY A 127 17.34 -2.27 -8.06
N PHE A 128 16.25 -2.95 -7.67
CA PHE A 128 15.13 -2.32 -6.97
C PHE A 128 15.43 -2.15 -5.48
N VAL A 129 15.00 -1.03 -4.92
CA VAL A 129 14.86 -0.86 -3.48
C VAL A 129 13.52 -1.44 -3.07
N GLY A 130 13.55 -2.58 -2.36
CA GLY A 130 12.35 -3.28 -1.93
C GLY A 130 11.80 -2.73 -0.62
N TRP A 131 10.48 -2.54 -0.56
CA TRP A 131 9.74 -2.08 0.61
C TRP A 131 8.56 -3.01 0.91
N SER A 132 8.32 -3.28 2.17
CA SER A 132 7.13 -3.99 2.64
C SER A 132 6.36 -3.12 3.62
N PHE A 133 5.17 -2.69 3.20
CA PHE A 133 4.26 -1.84 3.96
C PHE A 133 3.23 -2.70 4.68
N VAL A 134 3.33 -2.76 5.99
CA VAL A 134 2.38 -3.49 6.84
C VAL A 134 1.37 -2.51 7.43
N VAL A 135 0.12 -2.63 7.01
CA VAL A 135 -0.93 -1.69 7.38
C VAL A 135 -1.70 -2.17 8.60
N THR A 136 -1.86 -1.31 9.59
CA THR A 136 -2.66 -1.55 10.80
C THR A 136 -3.60 -0.40 11.09
N THR A 137 -4.66 -0.70 11.85
CA THR A 137 -5.52 0.30 12.50
C THR A 137 -5.25 0.29 14.01
N ASN A 138 -5.78 1.26 14.75
CA ASN A 138 -5.61 1.38 16.19
C ASN A 138 -6.41 0.38 17.04
N GLN A 139 -7.03 -0.63 16.43
CA GLN A 139 -7.68 -1.74 17.14
C GLN A 139 -6.66 -2.75 17.67
N ALA A 140 -6.83 -3.23 18.89
CA ALA A 140 -5.89 -4.14 19.55
C ALA A 140 -5.54 -5.36 18.69
N ALA A 141 -6.54 -6.06 18.16
CA ALA A 141 -6.32 -7.23 17.30
C ALA A 141 -5.53 -6.88 16.03
N SER A 142 -5.78 -5.69 15.43
CA SER A 142 -5.04 -5.22 14.27
C SER A 142 -3.58 -5.01 14.57
N MET A 143 -3.27 -4.38 15.68
CA MET A 143 -1.90 -4.07 16.11
C MET A 143 -1.10 -5.34 16.41
N ILE A 144 -1.71 -6.31 17.11
CA ILE A 144 -1.07 -7.61 17.42
C ILE A 144 -0.77 -8.36 16.12
N GLN A 145 -1.74 -8.42 15.20
CA GLN A 145 -1.56 -9.10 13.92
C GLN A 145 -0.50 -8.41 13.05
N ALA A 146 -0.47 -7.08 13.03
CA ALA A 146 0.54 -6.32 12.29
C ALA A 146 1.95 -6.53 12.87
N ALA A 147 2.08 -6.59 14.19
CA ALA A 147 3.35 -6.90 14.86
C ALA A 147 3.87 -8.29 14.46
N ALA A 148 3.01 -9.31 14.46
CA ALA A 148 3.35 -10.64 13.99
C ALA A 148 3.76 -10.65 12.50
N ALA A 149 3.03 -9.93 11.67
CA ALA A 149 3.31 -9.82 10.23
C ALA A 149 4.63 -9.09 9.93
N LEU A 150 5.00 -8.09 10.73
CA LEU A 150 6.32 -7.44 10.65
C LEU A 150 7.45 -8.39 11.01
N ASP A 151 7.26 -9.23 12.05
CA ASP A 151 8.23 -10.23 12.45
C ASP A 151 8.38 -11.34 11.41
N GLU A 152 7.27 -11.83 10.86
CA GLU A 152 7.26 -12.79 9.76
C GLU A 152 7.97 -12.24 8.52
N THR A 153 7.65 -11.01 8.10
CA THR A 153 8.31 -10.37 6.95
C THR A 153 9.81 -10.27 7.12
N ALA A 154 10.29 -10.03 8.35
CA ALA A 154 11.72 -10.03 8.65
C ALA A 154 12.40 -11.38 8.42
N LYS A 155 11.66 -12.48 8.44
CA LYS A 155 12.16 -13.84 8.24
C LYS A 155 12.08 -14.28 6.78
N VAL A 156 10.94 -13.97 6.11
CA VAL A 156 10.64 -14.52 4.78
C VAL A 156 11.04 -13.59 3.62
N ALA A 157 11.19 -12.27 3.87
CA ALA A 157 11.53 -11.27 2.86
C ALA A 157 12.60 -10.30 3.41
N GLN A 158 13.77 -10.84 3.75
CA GLN A 158 14.82 -10.16 4.53
C GLN A 158 15.40 -8.94 3.80
N ARG A 159 15.34 -8.90 2.47
CA ARG A 159 15.87 -7.81 1.66
C ARG A 159 14.89 -6.65 1.51
N LEU A 160 13.63 -6.81 1.94
CA LEU A 160 12.65 -5.73 1.94
C LEU A 160 12.76 -4.88 3.21
N ARG A 161 12.79 -3.57 3.02
CA ARG A 161 12.72 -2.60 4.11
C ARG A 161 11.29 -2.54 4.63
N ARG A 162 11.10 -2.80 5.91
CA ARG A 162 9.76 -2.81 6.52
C ARG A 162 9.31 -1.40 6.87
N VAL A 163 8.07 -1.08 6.50
CA VAL A 163 7.39 0.17 6.85
C VAL A 163 6.12 -0.18 7.61
N LEU A 164 5.96 0.37 8.80
CA LEU A 164 4.72 0.28 9.54
C LEU A 164 3.78 1.41 9.09
N VAL A 165 2.58 1.07 8.61
CA VAL A 165 1.55 2.05 8.24
C VAL A 165 0.48 2.10 9.33
N LEU A 166 0.38 3.25 9.98
CA LEU A 166 -0.59 3.56 11.02
C LEU A 166 -1.81 4.25 10.39
N ASN A 167 -2.85 3.49 10.11
CA ASN A 167 -4.09 4.04 9.56
C ASN A 167 -5.04 4.45 10.68
N CYS A 168 -5.23 5.75 10.85
CA CYS A 168 -6.06 6.36 11.89
C CYS A 168 -7.58 6.26 11.60
N LEU A 169 -8.03 5.21 10.90
CA LEU A 169 -9.43 4.99 10.51
C LEU A 169 -10.41 5.03 11.71
N HIS A 170 -9.96 4.64 12.90
CA HIS A 170 -10.76 4.58 14.12
C HIS A 170 -10.21 5.51 15.22
N GLY A 171 -9.40 6.50 14.86
CA GLY A 171 -8.73 7.44 15.77
C GLY A 171 -7.21 7.33 15.77
N GLY A 172 -6.55 8.16 16.54
CA GLY A 172 -5.09 8.19 16.67
C GLY A 172 -4.50 6.98 17.38
N PHE A 173 -3.18 6.89 17.37
CA PHE A 173 -2.41 5.85 18.08
C PHE A 173 -1.79 6.37 19.38
N ASP A 174 -2.14 7.55 19.79
CA ASP A 174 -1.64 8.28 20.97
C ASP A 174 -2.73 8.55 22.02
N GLU A 175 -3.98 8.20 21.72
CA GLU A 175 -5.15 8.52 22.55
C GLU A 175 -5.81 7.28 23.17
N PHE A 176 -5.03 6.25 23.47
CA PHE A 176 -5.61 5.06 24.10
C PHE A 176 -5.91 5.29 25.59
N PRO A 177 -7.08 4.90 26.08
CA PRO A 177 -7.38 4.92 27.51
C PRO A 177 -6.33 4.07 28.27
N PRO A 178 -5.79 4.56 29.39
CA PRO A 178 -4.82 3.81 30.19
C PRO A 178 -5.36 2.43 30.58
N GLY A 179 -4.56 1.38 30.34
CA GLY A 179 -4.91 -0.01 30.67
C GLY A 179 -5.87 -0.69 29.71
N SER A 180 -6.33 -0.02 28.66
CA SER A 180 -7.15 -0.63 27.60
C SER A 180 -6.39 -1.72 26.84
N ALA A 181 -7.13 -2.58 26.13
CA ALA A 181 -6.53 -3.60 25.27
C ALA A 181 -5.70 -2.97 24.15
N GLU A 182 -6.14 -1.83 23.63
CA GLU A 182 -5.46 -1.05 22.59
C GLU A 182 -4.13 -0.49 23.12
N ALA A 183 -4.13 0.13 24.32
CA ALA A 183 -2.91 0.64 24.95
C ALA A 183 -1.86 -0.47 25.16
N LYS A 184 -2.30 -1.64 25.63
CA LYS A 184 -1.42 -2.81 25.82
C LYS A 184 -0.91 -3.35 24.49
N ALA A 185 -1.79 -3.56 23.50
CA ALA A 185 -1.40 -4.06 22.19
C ALA A 185 -0.41 -3.11 21.50
N TYR A 186 -0.61 -1.80 21.64
CA TYR A 186 0.30 -0.79 21.12
C TYR A 186 1.67 -0.87 21.79
N ALA A 187 1.71 -0.81 23.13
CA ALA A 187 2.95 -0.77 23.89
C ALA A 187 3.73 -2.10 23.82
N ASP A 188 3.04 -3.23 23.99
CA ASP A 188 3.69 -4.54 24.20
C ASP A 188 3.96 -5.28 22.87
N ALA A 189 3.13 -5.09 21.86
CA ALA A 189 3.28 -5.78 20.59
C ALA A 189 3.80 -4.87 19.46
N LEU A 190 3.15 -3.73 19.21
CA LEU A 190 3.43 -2.94 18.03
C LEU A 190 4.70 -2.09 18.14
N VAL A 191 4.90 -1.39 19.26
CA VAL A 191 6.06 -0.49 19.47
C VAL A 191 7.40 -1.22 19.35
N PRO A 192 7.60 -2.43 19.92
CA PRO A 192 8.86 -3.17 19.76
C PRO A 192 9.16 -3.56 18.31
N GLN A 193 8.14 -3.85 17.51
CA GLN A 193 8.32 -4.15 16.08
C GLN A 193 8.50 -2.88 15.26
N ALA A 194 7.78 -1.81 15.59
CA ALA A 194 7.94 -0.51 14.95
C ALA A 194 9.36 0.04 15.06
N ALA A 195 10.04 -0.21 16.17
CA ALA A 195 11.43 0.18 16.39
C ALA A 195 12.42 -0.53 15.45
N LYS A 196 12.03 -1.68 14.88
CA LYS A 196 12.82 -2.46 13.91
C LYS A 196 12.47 -2.14 12.45
N CYS A 197 11.49 -1.28 12.21
CA CYS A 197 11.10 -0.86 10.87
C CYS A 197 12.04 0.24 10.36
N ALA A 198 12.25 0.28 9.05
CA ALA A 198 13.01 1.34 8.39
C ALA A 198 12.30 2.70 8.50
N ALA A 199 10.97 2.68 8.52
CA ALA A 199 10.16 3.89 8.64
C ALA A 199 8.74 3.59 9.16
N ARG A 200 8.02 4.68 9.47
CA ARG A 200 6.57 4.70 9.74
C ARG A 200 5.90 5.68 8.79
N LEU A 201 4.70 5.33 8.36
CA LEU A 201 3.80 6.18 7.60
C LEU A 201 2.50 6.29 8.39
N THR A 202 2.05 7.50 8.69
CA THR A 202 0.76 7.73 9.33
C THR A 202 -0.24 8.22 8.30
N LEU A 203 -1.36 7.51 8.17
CA LEU A 203 -2.49 7.95 7.38
C LEU A 203 -3.53 8.55 8.35
N PRO A 204 -3.68 9.86 8.40
CA PRO A 204 -4.67 10.51 9.24
C PRO A 204 -6.09 10.04 8.94
N LEU A 205 -7.02 10.31 9.81
CA LEU A 205 -8.43 10.03 9.54
C LEU A 205 -8.88 10.89 8.35
N ILE A 206 -9.30 10.20 7.28
CA ILE A 206 -10.09 10.85 6.24
C ILE A 206 -11.56 10.61 6.56
N ALA A 207 -12.36 11.63 6.61
CA ALA A 207 -13.78 11.49 6.91
C ALA A 207 -14.40 10.45 5.96
N ARG A 208 -15.14 9.46 6.50
CA ARG A 208 -15.66 8.31 5.74
C ARG A 208 -16.35 8.73 4.46
N HIS A 209 -17.15 9.76 4.52
CA HIS A 209 -17.83 10.31 3.36
C HIS A 209 -16.95 11.26 2.52
N GLY A 210 -15.73 11.56 2.95
CA GLY A 210 -14.81 12.42 2.21
C GLY A 210 -14.12 11.71 1.05
N TRP A 211 -13.81 10.41 1.19
CA TRP A 211 -13.11 9.65 0.16
C TRP A 211 -14.00 8.65 -0.59
N GLU A 212 -14.98 8.07 0.08
CA GLU A 212 -15.79 6.97 -0.44
C GLU A 212 -16.48 7.29 -1.79
N PRO A 213 -17.10 8.47 -2.01
CA PRO A 213 -17.74 8.81 -3.28
C PRO A 213 -16.75 8.86 -4.45
N PHE A 214 -15.57 9.43 -4.23
CA PHE A 214 -14.52 9.52 -5.24
C PHE A 214 -13.96 8.15 -5.58
N SER A 215 -13.70 7.34 -4.56
CA SER A 215 -13.23 5.96 -4.74
C SER A 215 -14.24 5.09 -5.46
N ALA A 216 -15.53 5.23 -5.18
CA ALA A 216 -16.61 4.52 -5.84
C ALA A 216 -16.74 4.93 -7.32
N ALA A 217 -16.46 6.19 -7.64
CA ALA A 217 -16.43 6.74 -8.99
C ALA A 217 -15.13 6.40 -9.75
N GLY A 218 -14.19 5.68 -9.14
CA GLY A 218 -12.91 5.30 -9.76
C GLY A 218 -11.88 6.42 -9.84
N LEU A 219 -12.10 7.55 -9.17
CA LEU A 219 -11.17 8.68 -9.18
C LEU A 219 -9.93 8.39 -8.34
N SER A 220 -8.78 8.86 -8.83
CA SER A 220 -7.53 8.89 -8.07
C SER A 220 -7.49 10.09 -7.11
N ILE A 221 -6.54 10.08 -6.18
CA ILE A 221 -6.31 11.21 -5.28
C ILE A 221 -5.96 12.47 -6.09
N LEU A 222 -5.15 12.34 -7.14
CA LEU A 222 -4.77 13.47 -7.99
C LEU A 222 -5.95 14.01 -8.80
N ASP A 223 -6.86 13.16 -9.26
CA ASP A 223 -8.09 13.60 -9.93
C ASP A 223 -8.92 14.47 -8.98
N VAL A 224 -9.11 14.01 -7.73
CA VAL A 224 -9.86 14.76 -6.73
C VAL A 224 -9.21 16.11 -6.42
N LEU A 225 -7.89 16.19 -6.40
CA LEU A 225 -7.17 17.43 -6.11
C LEU A 225 -7.21 18.41 -7.30
N ASN A 226 -7.18 17.91 -8.54
CA ASN A 226 -6.97 18.72 -9.73
C ASN A 226 -8.26 19.07 -10.49
N LEU A 227 -9.28 18.20 -10.44
CA LEU A 227 -10.54 18.46 -11.16
C LEU A 227 -11.34 19.60 -10.51
N PRO A 228 -12.08 20.38 -11.33
CA PRO A 228 -13.03 21.37 -10.84
C PRO A 228 -14.13 20.71 -9.97
N VAL A 229 -14.59 21.42 -8.93
CA VAL A 229 -15.63 20.87 -8.02
C VAL A 229 -16.92 20.51 -8.76
N GLY A 230 -17.29 21.29 -9.80
CA GLY A 230 -18.47 21.00 -10.63
C GLY A 230 -18.37 19.64 -11.32
N GLU A 231 -17.22 19.32 -11.88
CA GLU A 231 -16.94 18.04 -12.54
C GLU A 231 -16.93 16.88 -11.53
N LEU A 232 -16.33 17.08 -10.36
CA LEU A 232 -16.37 16.11 -9.26
C LEU A 232 -17.81 15.81 -8.81
N ALA A 233 -18.65 16.86 -8.72
CA ALA A 233 -20.06 16.71 -8.36
C ALA A 233 -20.83 15.90 -9.43
N GLU A 234 -20.58 16.18 -10.71
CA GLU A 234 -21.20 15.46 -11.83
C GLU A 234 -20.79 13.97 -11.85
N ILE A 235 -19.48 13.68 -11.76
CA ILE A 235 -18.96 12.31 -11.81
C ILE A 235 -19.46 11.47 -10.61
N THR A 236 -19.55 12.09 -9.41
CA THR A 236 -19.91 11.37 -8.18
C THR A 236 -21.40 11.38 -7.88
N GLY A 237 -22.19 12.23 -8.55
CA GLY A 237 -23.61 12.46 -8.23
C GLY A 237 -23.84 13.24 -6.92
N LEU A 238 -22.79 13.84 -6.35
CA LEU A 238 -22.89 14.65 -5.14
C LEU A 238 -23.43 16.06 -5.46
N SER A 239 -24.02 16.72 -4.47
CA SER A 239 -24.23 18.16 -4.57
C SER A 239 -22.90 18.91 -4.65
N LEU A 240 -22.90 20.07 -5.30
CA LEU A 240 -21.69 20.91 -5.43
C LEU A 240 -21.03 21.21 -4.08
N MET A 241 -21.84 21.52 -3.05
CA MET A 241 -21.33 21.81 -1.72
C MET A 241 -20.71 20.58 -1.05
N LEU A 242 -21.34 19.41 -1.20
CA LEU A 242 -20.82 18.16 -0.63
C LEU A 242 -19.52 17.73 -1.36
N ALA A 243 -19.46 17.84 -2.67
CA ALA A 243 -18.26 17.57 -3.45
C ALA A 243 -17.10 18.49 -3.03
N ALA A 244 -17.38 19.79 -2.80
CA ALA A 244 -16.39 20.75 -2.30
C ALA A 244 -15.88 20.37 -0.89
N THR A 245 -16.78 20.00 0.02
CA THR A 245 -16.42 19.57 1.38
C THR A 245 -15.56 18.30 1.36
N CYS A 246 -15.97 17.29 0.59
CA CYS A 246 -15.22 16.06 0.43
C CYS A 246 -13.82 16.30 -0.16
N ARG A 247 -13.73 17.12 -1.23
CA ARG A 247 -12.44 17.51 -1.82
C ARG A 247 -11.53 18.19 -0.81
N THR A 248 -12.07 19.13 0.00
CA THR A 248 -11.29 19.81 1.05
C THR A 248 -10.74 18.81 2.07
N SER A 249 -11.53 17.82 2.47
CA SER A 249 -11.09 16.76 3.38
C SER A 249 -9.96 15.91 2.77
N VAL A 250 -10.05 15.56 1.49
CA VAL A 250 -8.99 14.83 0.78
C VAL A 250 -7.73 15.67 0.66
N ALA A 251 -7.86 16.97 0.34
CA ALA A 251 -6.72 17.88 0.23
C ALA A 251 -5.98 18.07 1.56
N ALA A 252 -6.71 18.23 2.66
CA ALA A 252 -6.12 18.31 3.99
C ALA A 252 -5.39 17.04 4.37
N TRP A 253 -6.01 15.88 4.13
CA TRP A 253 -5.39 14.57 4.34
C TRP A 253 -4.12 14.39 3.51
N TRP A 254 -4.15 14.77 2.23
CA TRP A 254 -3.00 14.66 1.34
C TRP A 254 -1.82 15.53 1.77
N ALA A 255 -2.10 16.75 2.23
CA ALA A 255 -1.09 17.66 2.75
C ALA A 255 -0.30 17.10 3.96
N GLU A 256 -0.89 16.15 4.71
CA GLU A 256 -0.20 15.45 5.80
C GLU A 256 0.53 14.19 5.33
N VAL A 257 0.03 13.50 4.30
CA VAL A 257 0.56 12.22 3.83
C VAL A 257 1.72 12.39 2.84
N GLU A 258 1.58 13.31 1.88
CA GLU A 258 2.58 13.51 0.82
C GLU A 258 4.00 13.81 1.36
N PRO A 259 4.20 14.70 2.36
CA PRO A 259 5.54 14.96 2.89
C PRO A 259 6.18 13.74 3.58
N GLN A 260 5.36 12.81 4.09
CA GLN A 260 5.87 11.56 4.65
C GLN A 260 6.32 10.61 3.54
N LEU A 261 5.54 10.53 2.44
CA LEU A 261 5.90 9.73 1.27
C LEU A 261 7.15 10.29 0.57
N GLU A 262 7.30 11.60 0.45
CA GLU A 262 8.49 12.22 -0.16
C GLU A 262 9.78 11.86 0.60
N ARG A 263 9.72 11.81 1.94
CA ARG A 263 10.86 11.37 2.76
C ARG A 263 11.14 9.88 2.66
N LEU A 264 10.10 9.07 2.47
CA LEU A 264 10.17 7.62 2.45
C LEU A 264 10.60 7.08 1.08
N LEU A 265 9.99 7.64 0.05
CA LEU A 265 10.13 7.25 -1.36
C LEU A 265 10.56 8.48 -2.18
N PRO A 266 11.81 8.92 -2.07
CA PRO A 266 12.28 10.02 -2.90
C PRO A 266 12.26 9.60 -4.37
N VAL A 267 11.36 10.20 -5.14
CA VAL A 267 11.11 9.88 -6.57
C VAL A 267 11.60 10.98 -7.53
N LYS A 268 12.37 11.94 -7.00
CA LYS A 268 12.99 13.03 -7.77
C LYS A 268 14.45 12.77 -8.06
#